data_4e2d787407018525035ffc6bc2e3085e
#
_entry.id   4e2d787407018525035ffc6bc2e3085e
#
_cell.length_a   1.000
_cell.length_b   1.000
_cell.length_c   1.000
_cell.angle_alpha   90.00
_cell.angle_beta   90.00
_cell.angle_gamma   90.00
#
_symmetry.space_group_name_H-M   'P 1'
#
loop_
_entity.id
_entity.type
_entity.pdbx_description
1 polymer ?
#
loop_
_entity_poly.entity_id
_entity_poly.type
_entity_poly.pdbx_seq_one_letter_code
_entity_poly.pdbx_strand_id
1 'polypeptide(L)'
;HLRYINLPLLEIKDYFSEEKLDYDVELYKNAIDQFIDDYRRWYDGEVIDIHRLNITPQLHPVLTYILVRLLFLKGNEEEASVYSALERIPGLVEIYYSAQIGRGLKINHGAGCVIGVRCVIGDNCLRVLL
;
A
#
# COMPACT_ATOMS: atom_id res chain seq x y z
N HIS A 1 -4.04 -7.41 12.46
CA HIS A 1 -3.21 -7.07 11.29
C HIS A 1 -3.95 -7.36 9.99
N LEU A 2 -4.36 -8.61 9.77
CA LEU A 2 -5.13 -9.00 8.58
C LEU A 2 -6.44 -8.22 8.46
N ARG A 3 -7.07 -7.91 9.59
CA ARG A 3 -8.32 -7.14 9.63
C ARG A 3 -8.16 -5.75 9.01
N TYR A 4 -7.03 -5.11 9.23
CA TYR A 4 -6.78 -3.79 8.65
C TYR A 4 -6.51 -3.87 7.15
N ILE A 5 -5.67 -4.79 6.72
CA ILE A 5 -5.38 -4.99 5.30
C ILE A 5 -6.65 -5.33 4.52
N ASN A 6 -7.59 -6.03 5.15
CA ASN A 6 -8.85 -6.39 4.52
C ASN A 6 -9.81 -5.20 4.32
N LEU A 7 -9.62 -4.06 5.01
CA LEU A 7 -10.50 -2.90 4.83
C LEU A 7 -10.51 -2.36 3.40
N PRO A 8 -9.37 -2.04 2.77
CA PRO A 8 -9.35 -1.66 1.37
C PRO A 8 -9.91 -2.76 0.45
N LEU A 9 -9.62 -4.00 0.75
CA LEU A 9 -10.10 -5.14 -0.03
C LEU A 9 -11.60 -5.34 0.10
N LEU A 10 -12.19 -5.07 1.25
CA LEU A 10 -13.64 -5.13 1.43
C LEU A 10 -14.35 -4.04 0.62
N GLU A 11 -13.81 -2.83 0.59
CA GLU A 11 -14.30 -1.76 -0.29
C GLU A 11 -14.22 -2.16 -1.76
N ILE A 12 -13.14 -2.80 -2.15
CA ILE A 12 -12.94 -3.33 -3.50
C ILE A 12 -13.94 -4.45 -3.79
N LYS A 13 -14.22 -5.33 -2.83
CA LYS A 13 -15.21 -6.41 -2.97
C LYS A 13 -16.61 -5.87 -3.25
N ASP A 14 -16.99 -4.79 -2.62
CA ASP A 14 -18.28 -4.14 -2.88
C ASP A 14 -18.37 -3.61 -4.32
N TYR A 15 -17.23 -3.35 -4.93
CA TYR A 15 -17.14 -2.83 -6.30
C TYR A 15 -17.04 -3.94 -7.35
N PHE A 16 -16.39 -5.05 -7.02
CA PHE A 16 -16.19 -6.19 -7.93
C PHE A 16 -16.76 -7.46 -7.32
N SER A 17 -17.28 -8.35 -8.16
CA SER A 17 -17.85 -9.61 -7.67
C SER A 17 -16.81 -10.41 -6.86
N GLU A 18 -17.24 -11.02 -5.75
CA GLU A 18 -16.41 -11.81 -4.83
C GLU A 18 -15.57 -12.88 -5.50
N GLU A 19 -16.01 -13.38 -6.65
CA GLU A 19 -15.36 -14.45 -7.41
C GLU A 19 -13.97 -14.10 -7.95
N LYS A 20 -13.63 -12.80 -7.99
CA LYS A 20 -12.35 -12.32 -8.52
C LYS A 20 -11.30 -12.05 -7.45
N LEU A 21 -11.66 -12.16 -6.17
CA LEU A 21 -10.76 -11.86 -5.07
C LEU A 21 -10.36 -13.16 -4.37
N ASP A 22 -9.30 -13.77 -4.86
CA ASP A 22 -8.67 -14.88 -4.17
C ASP A 22 -7.87 -14.35 -2.98
N TYR A 23 -8.26 -14.79 -1.78
CA TYR A 23 -7.53 -14.46 -0.56
C TYR A 23 -6.25 -15.27 -0.47
N ASP A 24 -5.17 -14.68 -0.89
CA ASP A 24 -3.84 -15.23 -0.66
C ASP A 24 -3.33 -14.75 0.71
N VAL A 25 -3.48 -15.58 1.72
CA VAL A 25 -3.09 -15.26 3.10
C VAL A 25 -1.59 -14.99 3.21
N GLU A 26 -0.77 -15.73 2.47
CA GLU A 26 0.68 -15.54 2.48
C GLU A 26 1.07 -14.18 1.87
N LEU A 27 0.39 -13.76 0.84
CA LEU A 27 0.60 -12.45 0.23
C LEU A 27 0.31 -11.34 1.24
N TYR A 28 -0.80 -11.44 1.98
CA TYR A 28 -1.15 -10.45 3.00
C TYR A 28 -0.16 -10.44 4.16
N LYS A 29 0.31 -11.59 4.61
CA LYS A 29 1.33 -11.67 5.64
C LYS A 29 2.62 -11.00 5.19
N ASN A 30 3.04 -11.25 3.96
CA ASN A 30 4.22 -10.61 3.39
C ASN A 30 4.05 -9.10 3.27
N ALA A 31 2.86 -8.65 2.88
CA ALA A 31 2.57 -7.22 2.80
C ALA A 31 2.66 -6.55 4.18
N ILE A 32 2.11 -7.17 5.21
CA ILE A 32 2.21 -6.65 6.58
C ILE A 32 3.66 -6.60 7.04
N ASP A 33 4.42 -7.66 6.78
CA ASP A 33 5.83 -7.73 7.19
C ASP A 33 6.67 -6.61 6.56
N GLN A 34 6.42 -6.30 5.30
CA GLN A 34 7.08 -5.18 4.64
C GLN A 34 6.56 -3.83 5.16
N PHE A 35 5.26 -3.72 5.35
CA PHE A 35 4.62 -2.48 5.76
C PHE A 35 5.00 -2.03 7.17
N ILE A 36 5.38 -2.95 8.05
CA ILE A 36 5.76 -2.58 9.43
C ILE A 36 6.93 -1.59 9.45
N ASP A 37 7.84 -1.66 8.51
CA ASP A 37 8.96 -0.73 8.40
C ASP A 37 8.49 0.68 8.05
N ASP A 38 7.49 0.79 7.19
CA ASP A 38 6.88 2.08 6.82
C ASP A 38 6.09 2.67 8.00
N TYR A 39 5.32 1.83 8.68
CA TYR A 39 4.57 2.21 9.87
C TYR A 39 5.49 2.73 10.98
N ARG A 40 6.65 2.09 11.19
CA ARG A 40 7.64 2.50 12.19
C ARG A 40 8.30 3.85 11.90
N ARG A 41 8.19 4.33 10.68
CA ARG A 41 8.62 5.70 10.37
C ARG A 41 7.72 6.75 11.02
N TRP A 42 6.53 6.36 11.45
CA TRP A 42 5.54 7.22 12.09
C TRP A 42 5.37 6.91 13.58
N TYR A 43 5.39 5.65 13.93
CA TYR A 43 5.05 5.16 15.26
C TYR A 43 5.99 4.05 15.69
N ASP A 44 6.41 4.09 16.96
CA ASP A 44 7.18 3.00 17.56
C ASP A 44 6.29 1.79 17.85
N GLY A 45 6.90 0.62 17.91
CA GLY A 45 6.24 -0.61 18.28
C GLY A 45 6.37 -1.71 17.25
N GLU A 46 6.02 -2.93 17.67
CA GLU A 46 6.09 -4.12 16.82
C GLU A 46 4.74 -4.52 16.24
N VAL A 47 3.68 -3.87 16.70
CA VAL A 47 2.30 -4.17 16.32
C VAL A 47 1.67 -2.93 15.71
N ILE A 48 0.99 -3.12 14.58
CA ILE A 48 0.27 -2.05 13.90
C ILE A 48 -1.02 -1.75 14.67
N ASP A 49 -1.11 -0.54 15.20
CA ASP A 49 -2.33 -0.06 15.85
C ASP A 49 -3.29 0.46 14.79
N ILE A 50 -4.44 -0.16 14.70
CA ILE A 50 -5.47 0.19 13.71
C ILE A 50 -5.94 1.64 13.86
N HIS A 51 -6.07 2.12 15.08
CA HIS A 51 -6.49 3.49 15.33
C HIS A 51 -5.47 4.49 14.76
N ARG A 52 -4.19 4.28 15.04
CA ARG A 52 -3.11 5.13 14.51
C ARG A 52 -3.07 5.09 12.99
N LEU A 53 -3.29 3.93 12.43
CA LEU A 53 -3.31 3.76 10.99
C LEU A 53 -4.48 4.53 10.36
N ASN A 54 -5.65 4.52 11.00
CA ASN A 54 -6.83 5.23 10.51
C ASN A 54 -6.66 6.75 10.55
N ILE A 55 -5.89 7.28 11.50
CA ILE A 55 -5.63 8.71 11.61
C ILE A 55 -4.39 9.17 10.83
N THR A 56 -3.73 8.27 10.13
CA THR A 56 -2.52 8.55 9.36
C THR A 56 -2.74 8.16 7.89
N PRO A 57 -3.55 8.94 7.15
CA PRO A 57 -3.91 8.59 5.77
C PRO A 57 -2.72 8.48 4.82
N GLN A 58 -1.59 9.09 5.15
CA GLN A 58 -0.35 9.01 4.37
C GLN A 58 0.21 7.58 4.29
N LEU A 59 -0.17 6.72 5.22
CA LEU A 59 0.24 5.31 5.22
C LEU A 59 -0.59 4.44 4.27
N HIS A 60 -1.80 4.86 3.93
CA HIS A 60 -2.72 4.06 3.11
C HIS A 60 -2.18 3.78 1.69
N PRO A 61 -1.72 4.79 0.93
CA PRO A 61 -1.15 4.52 -0.40
C PRO A 61 0.12 3.67 -0.34
N VAL A 62 0.90 3.79 0.71
CA VAL A 62 2.11 2.97 0.89
C VAL A 62 1.73 1.51 1.11
N LEU A 63 0.76 1.25 1.97
CA LEU A 63 0.25 -0.11 2.20
C LEU A 63 -0.33 -0.71 0.92
N THR A 64 -1.13 0.06 0.20
CA THR A 64 -1.71 -0.38 -1.06
C THR A 64 -0.63 -0.67 -2.10
N TYR A 65 0.38 0.18 -2.21
CA TYR A 65 1.52 -0.08 -3.10
C TYR A 65 2.19 -1.42 -2.79
N ILE A 66 2.47 -1.71 -1.53
CA ILE A 66 3.12 -2.96 -1.12
C ILE A 66 2.27 -4.15 -1.57
N LEU A 67 0.96 -4.09 -1.33
CA LEU A 67 0.03 -5.15 -1.69
C LEU A 67 -0.03 -5.36 -3.21
N VAL A 68 -0.23 -4.29 -3.98
CA VAL A 68 -0.31 -4.39 -5.44
C VAL A 68 1.02 -4.78 -6.07
N ARG A 69 2.13 -4.35 -5.48
CA ARG A 69 3.47 -4.76 -5.92
C ARG A 69 3.65 -6.28 -5.80
N LEU A 70 3.24 -6.85 -4.68
CA LEU A 70 3.30 -8.30 -4.47
C LEU A 70 2.40 -9.06 -5.44
N LEU A 71 1.21 -8.54 -5.72
CA LEU A 71 0.33 -9.11 -6.74
C LEU A 71 0.98 -9.09 -8.13
N PHE A 72 1.56 -7.96 -8.50
CA PHE A 72 2.28 -7.81 -9.76
C PHE A 72 3.43 -8.80 -9.90
N LEU A 73 4.24 -8.94 -8.84
CA LEU A 73 5.38 -9.87 -8.84
C LEU A 73 4.96 -11.33 -8.91
N LYS A 74 3.74 -11.66 -8.51
CA LYS A 74 3.15 -12.99 -8.68
C LYS A 74 2.56 -13.25 -10.08
N GLY A 75 2.57 -12.25 -10.95
CA GLY A 75 1.99 -12.34 -12.27
C GLY A 75 0.52 -11.94 -12.34
N ASN A 76 -0.08 -11.45 -11.24
CA ASN A 76 -1.47 -10.99 -11.18
C ASN A 76 -1.58 -9.50 -11.52
N GLU A 77 -1.12 -9.12 -12.70
CA GLU A 77 -1.08 -7.71 -13.10
C GLU A 77 -2.47 -7.09 -13.24
N GLU A 78 -3.45 -7.86 -13.67
CA GLU A 78 -4.82 -7.39 -13.79
C GLU A 78 -5.39 -6.96 -12.43
N GLU A 79 -5.24 -7.80 -11.40
CA GLU A 79 -5.68 -7.48 -10.04
C GLU A 79 -4.89 -6.30 -9.48
N ALA A 80 -3.58 -6.27 -9.69
CA ALA A 80 -2.75 -5.16 -9.25
C ALA A 80 -3.21 -3.83 -9.85
N SER A 81 -3.57 -3.81 -11.13
CA SER A 81 -4.09 -2.63 -11.80
C SER A 81 -5.40 -2.15 -11.21
N VAL A 82 -6.31 -3.07 -10.91
CA VAL A 82 -7.62 -2.75 -10.32
C VAL A 82 -7.45 -2.12 -8.94
N TYR A 83 -6.69 -2.74 -8.05
CA TYR A 83 -6.46 -2.21 -6.71
C TYR A 83 -5.75 -0.87 -6.72
N SER A 84 -4.75 -0.73 -7.57
CA SER A 84 -4.02 0.53 -7.74
C SER A 84 -4.94 1.67 -8.19
N ALA A 85 -5.82 1.40 -9.15
CA ALA A 85 -6.75 2.40 -9.66
C ALA A 85 -7.74 2.89 -8.58
N LEU A 86 -8.21 1.98 -7.73
CA LEU A 86 -9.15 2.32 -6.66
C LEU A 86 -8.52 3.19 -5.58
N GLU A 87 -7.26 3.00 -5.27
CA GLU A 87 -6.56 3.77 -4.26
C GLU A 87 -6.16 5.17 -4.73
N ARG A 88 -6.01 5.39 -6.02
CA ARG A 88 -5.64 6.71 -6.57
C ARG A 88 -6.62 7.81 -6.20
N ILE A 89 -7.92 7.50 -6.18
CA ILE A 89 -8.97 8.49 -5.94
C ILE A 89 -8.95 9.00 -4.49
N PRO A 90 -8.99 8.14 -3.47
CA PRO A 90 -9.04 8.61 -2.08
C PRO A 90 -7.70 9.15 -1.57
N GLY A 91 -6.59 8.64 -2.04
CA GLY A 91 -5.27 8.96 -1.49
C GLY A 91 -4.61 10.21 -2.04
N LEU A 92 -5.02 10.70 -3.20
CA LEU A 92 -4.38 11.79 -3.94
C LEU A 92 -2.87 11.57 -4.17
N VAL A 93 -2.42 10.33 -3.99
CA VAL A 93 -1.04 9.88 -4.20
C VAL A 93 -1.09 8.75 -5.21
N GLU A 94 -0.26 8.84 -6.22
CA GLU A 94 -0.17 7.82 -7.25
C GLU A 94 1.17 7.12 -7.16
N ILE A 95 1.16 5.84 -6.80
CA ILE A 95 2.36 5.01 -6.75
C ILE A 95 2.14 3.82 -7.69
N TYR A 96 2.91 3.79 -8.76
CA TYR A 96 2.80 2.69 -9.72
C TYR A 96 3.40 1.40 -9.14
N TYR A 97 2.69 0.29 -9.30
CA TYR A 97 3.09 -1.01 -8.76
C TYR A 97 4.38 -1.55 -9.40
N SER A 98 4.75 -1.08 -10.58
CA SER A 98 6.01 -1.45 -11.23
C SER A 98 7.21 -0.67 -10.71
N ALA A 99 7.01 0.40 -9.94
CA ALA A 99 8.09 1.08 -9.25
C ALA A 99 8.76 0.14 -8.23
N GLN A 100 10.06 0.28 -8.07
CA GLN A 100 10.84 -0.50 -7.11
C GLN A 100 11.14 0.39 -5.91
N ILE A 101 10.52 0.10 -4.79
CA ILE A 101 10.65 0.92 -3.58
C ILE A 101 11.13 0.02 -2.45
N GLY A 102 12.21 0.44 -1.80
CA GLY A 102 12.75 -0.21 -0.62
C GLY A 102 11.84 -0.06 0.61
N ARG A 103 12.29 -0.58 1.73
CA ARG A 103 11.54 -0.55 3.00
C ARG A 103 11.62 0.81 3.66
N GLY A 104 10.61 1.16 4.44
CA GLY A 104 10.61 2.37 5.27
C GLY A 104 10.32 3.65 4.51
N LEU A 105 9.53 3.59 3.44
CA LEU A 105 9.09 4.79 2.74
C LEU A 105 8.17 5.62 3.63
N LYS A 106 8.48 6.91 3.77
CA LYS A 106 7.63 7.88 4.45
C LYS A 106 7.27 9.03 3.51
N ILE A 107 5.97 9.27 3.33
CA ILE A 107 5.45 10.37 2.53
C ILE A 107 4.72 11.33 3.46
N ASN A 108 5.26 12.53 3.62
CA ASN A 108 4.59 13.62 4.33
C ASN A 108 3.88 14.52 3.33
N HIS A 109 2.64 14.90 3.60
CA HIS A 109 1.89 15.82 2.74
C HIS A 109 1.89 15.38 1.27
N GLY A 110 1.45 14.15 1.02
CA GLY A 110 1.62 13.47 -0.26
C GLY A 110 0.66 13.90 -1.39
N ALA A 111 -0.28 14.81 -1.13
CA ALA A 111 -1.24 15.23 -2.16
C ALA A 111 -0.53 15.70 -3.42
N GLY A 112 -0.87 15.09 -4.57
CA GLY A 112 -0.21 15.37 -5.84
C GLY A 112 1.11 14.64 -6.07
N CYS A 113 1.56 13.80 -5.13
CA CYS A 113 2.76 13.00 -5.31
C CYS A 113 2.52 11.89 -6.33
N VAL A 114 3.45 11.75 -7.28
CA VAL A 114 3.43 10.66 -8.26
C VAL A 114 4.78 9.95 -8.24
N ILE A 115 4.74 8.64 -8.03
CA ILE A 115 5.90 7.77 -8.18
C ILE A 115 5.66 6.90 -9.42
N GLY A 116 6.40 7.19 -10.49
CA GLY A 116 6.16 6.60 -11.81
C GLY A 116 6.70 5.19 -11.98
N VAL A 117 6.36 4.60 -13.11
CA VAL A 117 6.60 3.17 -13.43
C VAL A 117 8.08 2.75 -13.42
N ARG A 118 8.99 3.66 -13.66
CA ARG A 118 10.44 3.37 -13.73
C ARG A 118 11.21 3.83 -12.51
N CYS A 119 10.51 4.33 -11.50
CA CYS A 119 11.19 4.82 -10.30
C CYS A 119 11.84 3.68 -9.54
N VAL A 120 13.04 3.96 -9.03
CA VAL A 120 13.76 3.11 -8.10
C VAL A 120 14.09 3.97 -6.88
N ILE A 121 13.57 3.58 -5.74
CA ILE A 121 13.73 4.30 -4.48
C ILE A 121 14.35 3.33 -3.46
N GLY A 122 15.42 3.77 -2.80
CA GLY A 122 16.08 2.99 -1.76
C GLY A 122 15.30 2.93 -0.45
N ASP A 123 15.93 2.32 0.56
CA ASP A 123 15.31 2.17 1.88
C ASP A 123 15.23 3.50 2.62
N ASN A 124 14.23 3.63 3.49
CA ASN A 124 14.04 4.75 4.40
C ASN A 124 13.96 6.13 3.71
N CYS A 125 13.44 6.16 2.51
CA CYS A 125 13.24 7.41 1.78
C CYS A 125 12.16 8.27 2.46
N LEU A 126 12.41 9.56 2.54
CA LEU A 126 11.43 10.55 3.00
C LEU A 126 11.05 11.46 1.84
N ARG A 127 9.77 11.51 1.52
CA ARG A 127 9.21 12.45 0.54
C ARG A 127 8.40 13.52 1.26
N VAL A 128 8.78 14.76 1.07
CA VAL A 128 8.07 15.94 1.60
C VAL A 128 7.68 16.81 0.42
N LEU A 129 6.39 17.18 0.36
CA LEU A 129 5.91 18.20 -0.55
C LEU A 129 6.05 19.55 0.15
N LEU A 130 6.83 20.39 -0.42
CA LEU A 130 6.99 21.77 0.03
C LEU A 130 5.99 22.69 -0.69
#